data_948524cd1aa40864a55621e22e7bd85c
#
_entry.id   948524cd1aa40864a55621e22e7bd85c
#
_cell.length_a   1.000
_cell.length_b   1.000
_cell.length_c   1.000
_cell.angle_alpha   90.00
_cell.angle_beta   90.00
_cell.angle_gamma   90.00
#
_symmetry.space_group_name_H-M   'P 1'
#
loop_
_entity.id
_entity.type
_entity.pdbx_description
1 polymer ?
#
loop_
_entity_poly.entity_id
_entity_poly.type
_entity_poly.pdbx_seq_one_letter_code
_entity_poly.pdbx_strand_id
1 'polypeptide(L)'
;PLELAIEKARKLAHQQANQKQHDELNSMHSTLNEEIQRLRDLQKRNPAVRDSEIEFIETQMNALDKVIQDADVQLDAIRIVVNNP
;
A
#
# COMPACT_ATOMS: atom_id res chain seq x y z
N PRO A 1 -28.05 -9.48 20.77
CA PRO A 1 -27.91 -8.35 21.69
C PRO A 1 -27.28 -7.15 21.02
N LEU A 2 -27.65 -5.98 21.49
CA LEU A 2 -27.18 -4.70 20.97
C LEU A 2 -25.65 -4.55 21.03
N GLU A 3 -25.04 -5.02 22.12
CA GLU A 3 -23.59 -4.94 22.31
C GLU A 3 -22.83 -5.71 21.25
N LEU A 4 -23.31 -6.91 20.87
CA LEU A 4 -22.70 -7.69 19.83
C LEU A 4 -22.82 -7.02 18.45
N ALA A 5 -23.97 -6.39 18.18
CA ALA A 5 -24.19 -5.66 16.94
C ALA A 5 -23.27 -4.44 16.83
N ILE A 6 -23.10 -3.70 17.93
CA ILE A 6 -22.18 -2.54 18.00
C ILE A 6 -20.75 -2.99 17.77
N GLU A 7 -20.33 -4.09 18.39
CA GLU A 7 -18.96 -4.60 18.20
C GLU A 7 -18.71 -5.06 16.77
N LYS A 8 -19.65 -5.75 16.13
CA LYS A 8 -19.56 -6.14 14.74
C LYS A 8 -19.47 -4.92 13.81
N ALA A 9 -20.28 -3.90 14.08
CA ALA A 9 -20.26 -2.65 13.32
C ALA A 9 -18.90 -1.95 13.45
N ARG A 10 -18.32 -1.93 14.64
CA ARG A 10 -17.00 -1.34 14.89
C ARG A 10 -15.92 -2.09 14.13
N LYS A 11 -15.93 -3.42 14.15
CA LYS A 11 -14.95 -4.25 13.42
C LYS A 11 -15.08 -4.04 11.92
N LEU A 12 -16.31 -3.97 11.41
CA LEU A 12 -16.55 -3.73 9.99
C LEU A 12 -16.06 -2.34 9.55
N ALA A 13 -16.32 -1.31 10.35
CA ALA A 13 -15.83 0.04 10.09
C ALA A 13 -14.29 0.08 10.08
N HIS A 14 -13.66 -0.65 11.01
CA HIS A 14 -12.20 -0.76 11.07
C HIS A 14 -11.64 -1.47 9.83
N GLN A 15 -12.29 -2.54 9.39
CA GLN A 15 -11.93 -3.24 8.16
C GLN A 15 -12.01 -2.31 6.95
N GLN A 16 -13.07 -1.51 6.83
CA GLN A 16 -13.23 -0.56 5.74
C GLN A 16 -12.16 0.52 5.74
N ALA A 17 -11.81 1.03 6.92
CA ALA A 17 -10.72 2.02 7.05
C ALA A 17 -9.38 1.43 6.64
N ASN A 18 -9.08 0.19 7.02
CA ASN A 18 -7.85 -0.50 6.64
C ASN A 18 -7.82 -0.81 5.14
N GLN A 19 -8.97 -1.15 4.54
CA GLN A 19 -9.07 -1.39 3.10
C GLN A 19 -8.77 -0.11 2.32
N LYS A 20 -9.31 1.02 2.77
CA LYS A 20 -9.05 2.33 2.16
C LYS A 20 -7.57 2.69 2.23
N GLN A 21 -6.95 2.49 3.38
CA GLN A 21 -5.52 2.72 3.55
C GLN A 21 -4.70 1.84 2.62
N HIS A 22 -5.05 0.57 2.52
CA HIS A 22 -4.39 -0.38 1.61
C HIS A 22 -4.48 0.09 0.15
N ASP A 23 -5.65 0.55 -0.28
CA ASP A 23 -5.86 1.04 -1.63
C ASP A 23 -5.04 2.30 -1.92
N GLU A 24 -4.93 3.20 -0.94
CA GLU A 24 -4.10 4.39 -1.03
C GLU A 24 -2.61 4.03 -1.15
N LEU A 25 -2.14 3.06 -0.37
CA LEU A 25 -0.75 2.59 -0.43
C LEU A 25 -0.44 1.96 -1.79
N ASN A 26 -1.35 1.17 -2.33
CA ASN A 26 -1.20 0.57 -3.66
C ASN A 26 -1.16 1.64 -4.75
N SER A 27 -1.95 2.69 -4.62
CA SER A 27 -1.94 3.82 -5.54
C SER A 27 -0.59 4.56 -5.50
N MET A 28 -0.04 4.76 -4.31
CA MET A 28 1.29 5.35 -4.14
C MET A 28 2.36 4.47 -4.78
N HIS A 29 2.28 3.16 -4.59
CA HIS A 29 3.21 2.20 -5.20
C HIS A 29 3.17 2.29 -6.73
N SER A 30 1.98 2.32 -7.31
CA SER A 30 1.81 2.47 -8.76
C SER A 30 2.43 3.77 -9.28
N THR A 31 2.24 4.87 -8.57
CA THR A 31 2.80 6.17 -8.94
C THR A 31 4.33 6.14 -8.91
N LEU A 32 4.93 5.55 -7.87
CA LEU A 32 6.39 5.41 -7.79
C LEU A 32 6.93 4.51 -8.90
N ASN A 33 6.24 3.42 -9.20
CA ASN A 33 6.64 2.51 -10.26
C ASN A 33 6.61 3.20 -11.64
N GLU A 34 5.57 3.96 -11.90
CA GLU A 34 5.46 4.76 -13.13
C GLU A 34 6.61 5.77 -13.25
N GLU A 35 6.95 6.42 -12.14
CA GLU A 35 8.05 7.39 -12.11
C GLU A 35 9.40 6.72 -12.39
N ILE A 36 9.64 5.54 -11.83
CA ILE A 36 10.86 4.77 -12.10
C ILE A 36 10.94 4.42 -13.59
N GLN A 37 9.85 3.95 -14.18
CA GLN A 37 9.82 3.61 -15.59
C GLN A 37 10.06 4.84 -16.47
N ARG A 38 9.46 5.97 -16.12
CA ARG A 38 9.67 7.23 -16.81
C ARG A 38 11.13 7.65 -16.78
N LEU A 39 11.76 7.59 -15.61
CA LEU A 39 13.17 7.96 -15.46
C LEU A 39 14.11 7.03 -16.21
N ARG A 40 13.82 5.73 -16.21
CA ARG A 40 14.62 4.75 -16.97
C ARG A 40 14.52 4.99 -18.47
N ASP A 41 13.33 5.28 -18.96
CA ASP A 41 13.13 5.60 -20.37
C ASP A 41 13.83 6.93 -20.76
N LEU A 42 13.75 7.92 -19.87
CA LEU A 42 14.43 9.20 -20.07
C LEU A 42 15.96 9.01 -20.06
N GLN A 43 16.48 8.17 -19.19
CA GLN A 43 17.90 7.88 -19.07
C GLN A 43 18.49 7.30 -20.37
N LYS A 44 17.72 6.50 -21.08
CA LYS A 44 18.12 5.94 -22.38
C LYS A 44 18.37 7.02 -23.43
N ARG A 45 17.67 8.15 -23.30
CA ARG A 45 17.75 9.29 -24.23
C ARG A 45 18.64 10.42 -23.73
N ASN A 46 18.79 10.51 -22.41
CA ASN A 46 19.50 11.61 -21.77
C ASN A 46 20.43 11.05 -20.67
N PRO A 47 21.75 11.00 -20.97
CA PRO A 47 22.71 10.48 -19.98
C PRO A 47 22.88 11.37 -18.75
N ALA A 48 22.28 12.58 -18.73
CA ALA A 48 22.30 13.43 -17.55
C ALA A 48 21.43 12.90 -16.41
N VAL A 49 20.48 12.00 -16.71
CA VAL A 49 19.71 11.30 -15.68
C VAL A 49 20.61 10.30 -14.98
N ARG A 50 20.80 10.45 -13.67
CA ARG A 50 21.73 9.63 -12.89
C ARG A 50 21.05 8.41 -12.32
N ASP A 51 21.80 7.31 -12.22
CA ASP A 51 21.33 6.09 -11.55
C ASP A 51 20.90 6.35 -10.11
N SER A 52 21.58 7.28 -9.41
CA SER A 52 21.26 7.64 -8.04
C SER A 52 19.85 8.20 -7.88
N GLU A 53 19.32 8.88 -8.90
CA GLU A 53 17.95 9.40 -8.90
C GLU A 53 16.93 8.25 -8.92
N ILE A 54 17.20 7.25 -9.73
CA ILE A 54 16.36 6.04 -9.83
C ILE A 54 16.46 5.21 -8.55
N GLU A 55 17.66 5.00 -8.04
CA GLU A 55 17.92 4.25 -6.81
C GLU A 55 17.21 4.88 -5.61
N PHE A 56 17.17 6.21 -5.55
CA PHE A 56 16.46 6.92 -4.49
C PHE A 56 14.97 6.55 -4.47
N ILE A 57 14.33 6.55 -5.64
CA ILE A 57 12.91 6.21 -5.76
C ILE A 57 12.69 4.71 -5.52
N GLU A 58 13.59 3.86 -6.00
CA GLU A 58 13.53 2.41 -5.73
C GLU A 58 13.62 2.12 -4.23
N THR A 59 14.45 2.84 -3.50
CA THR A 59 14.56 2.70 -2.05
C THR A 59 13.25 3.09 -1.36
N GLN A 60 12.61 4.17 -1.81
CA GLN A 60 11.30 4.57 -1.31
C GLN A 60 10.23 3.52 -1.61
N MET A 61 10.25 2.93 -2.82
CA MET A 61 9.31 1.90 -3.19
C MET A 61 9.49 0.63 -2.37
N ASN A 62 10.73 0.24 -2.08
CA ASN A 62 11.03 -0.91 -1.23
C ASN A 62 10.53 -0.70 0.21
N ALA A 63 10.67 0.51 0.74
CA ALA A 63 10.13 0.85 2.05
C ALA A 63 8.60 0.79 2.05
N LEU A 64 7.97 1.28 0.99
CA LEU A 64 6.53 1.24 0.82
C LEU A 64 6.02 -0.21 0.71
N ASP A 65 6.75 -1.09 0.01
CA ASP A 65 6.41 -2.51 -0.09
C ASP A 65 6.28 -3.17 1.27
N LYS A 66 7.16 -2.84 2.20
CA LYS A 66 7.09 -3.37 3.57
C LYS A 66 5.86 -2.88 4.31
N VAL A 67 5.52 -1.61 4.13
CA VAL A 67 4.31 -1.03 4.74
C VAL A 67 3.06 -1.70 4.17
N ILE A 68 3.03 -1.96 2.86
CA ILE A 68 1.92 -2.65 2.21
C ILE A 68 1.79 -4.08 2.72
N GLN A 69 2.89 -4.80 2.85
CA GLN A 69 2.88 -6.17 3.39
C GLN A 69 2.31 -6.21 4.81
N ASP A 70 2.71 -5.27 5.66
CA ASP A 70 2.20 -5.18 7.03
C ASP A 70 0.72 -4.84 7.04
N ALA A 71 0.29 -3.94 6.17
CA ALA A 71 -1.13 -3.59 6.03
C ALA A 71 -1.96 -4.77 5.53
N ASP A 72 -1.43 -5.59 4.60
CA ASP A 72 -2.08 -6.79 4.10
C ASP A 72 -2.29 -7.81 5.21
N VAL A 73 -1.28 -8.04 6.05
CA VAL A 73 -1.38 -8.96 7.18
C VAL A 73 -2.46 -8.50 8.15
N GLN A 74 -2.50 -7.23 8.48
CA GLN A 74 -3.52 -6.67 9.37
C GLN A 74 -4.92 -6.78 8.77
N LEU A 75 -5.06 -6.48 7.49
CA LEU A 75 -6.36 -6.56 6.81
C LEU A 75 -6.88 -8.00 6.77
N ASP A 76 -6.01 -8.96 6.49
CA ASP A 76 -6.38 -10.38 6.48
C ASP A 76 -6.80 -10.85 7.87
N ALA A 77 -6.10 -10.44 8.91
CA ALA A 77 -6.45 -10.76 10.29
C ALA A 77 -7.83 -10.21 10.67
N ILE A 78 -8.13 -8.98 10.25
CA ILE A 78 -9.43 -8.35 10.51
C ILE A 78 -10.54 -9.08 9.73
N ARG A 79 -10.31 -9.47 8.48
CA ARG A 79 -11.26 -10.24 7.68
C ARG A 79 -11.62 -11.56 8.33
N ILE A 80 -10.65 -12.26 8.88
CA ILE A 80 -10.89 -13.52 9.61
C ILE A 80 -11.79 -13.27 10.80
N VAL A 81 -11.55 -12.23 11.58
CA VAL A 81 -12.35 -11.89 12.76
C VAL A 81 -13.78 -11.50 12.37
N VAL A 82 -13.94 -10.68 11.32
CA VAL A 82 -15.27 -10.20 10.89
C VAL A 82 -16.11 -11.32 10.26
N ASN A 83 -15.49 -12.21 9.50
CA ASN A 83 -16.18 -13.26 8.75
C ASN A 83 -16.35 -14.57 9.54
N ASN A 84 -15.72 -14.68 10.68
CA ASN A 84 -15.83 -15.87 11.53
C ASN A 84 -17.01 -15.68 12.51
N PRO A 85 -18.05 -16.51 12.43
CA PRO A 85 -19.24 -16.38 13.27
C PRO A 85 -18.98 -16.66 14.75
#